data_c268174350fb1538171fc6e8aefbdec6
#
_entry.id   c268174350fb1538171fc6e8aefbdec6
#
_cell.length_a   1.000
_cell.length_b   1.000
_cell.length_c   1.000
_cell.angle_alpha   90.00
_cell.angle_beta   90.00
_cell.angle_gamma   90.00
#
_symmetry.space_group_name_H-M   'P 1'
#
loop_
_entity.id
_entity.type
_entity.pdbx_description
1 polymer ?
#
loop_
_entity_poly.entity_id
_entity_poly.type
_entity_poly.pdbx_seq_one_letter_code
_entity_poly.pdbx_strand_id
1 'polypeptide(L)'
;MRNTSVSFNLIYYVSVFIVVATSFCLFGIGSIQSQITNAQLQPQSNLTSTEQQHLLDGISFQIDNVTFSHHMATVNGIQLHYVMGGKGEPVVLLHGYPQSWYEWRHVMPALAKNYTVVAVDLRGFGDSSKPMTGYDGKTIAEDIYQLMTQLGFNKIFLAAHDVGSQPAFSYTAEHPNNVTKLVIMDFPFPGFLPPAFGQNGPWWFSFYQTRDIPEALIQGKEREYISWFMRGLAYNPAAITEQDIDVWASHLVAPGGLRGSLEHFRAFPIDAEQNKETAKAKITIPVLALGGDIYPALGGDYPGNFAYSSLQSLASNVTGITVPLSGHWIPEEQPAFTIDQLFKFFGNSNNGSK
;
A
#
# COMPACT_ATOMS: atom_id res chain seq x y z
N MET A 1 -8.27 41.02 17.99
CA MET A 1 -6.88 41.53 17.97
C MET A 1 -5.93 40.37 17.79
N ARG A 2 -5.07 40.53 16.79
CA ARG A 2 -3.93 39.71 16.34
C ARG A 2 -4.23 38.40 15.63
N ASN A 3 -4.15 38.54 14.31
CA ASN A 3 -3.85 37.51 13.31
C ASN A 3 -2.58 36.76 13.67
N THR A 4 -2.62 35.42 13.56
CA THR A 4 -1.47 34.60 13.19
C THR A 4 -1.96 33.45 12.31
N SER A 5 -2.17 33.75 11.03
CA SER A 5 -2.22 32.78 9.95
C SER A 5 -0.86 32.85 9.25
N VAL A 6 0.00 31.88 9.41
CA VAL A 6 1.17 31.68 8.53
C VAL A 6 1.49 30.20 8.46
N SER A 7 1.23 29.61 7.30
CA SER A 7 2.12 28.78 6.48
C SER A 7 2.79 27.56 7.14
N PHE A 8 2.07 26.44 7.16
CA PHE A 8 2.70 25.12 7.41
C PHE A 8 3.06 24.34 6.13
N ASN A 9 2.64 24.80 4.96
CA ASN A 9 2.86 24.06 3.70
C ASN A 9 4.26 24.21 3.07
N LEU A 10 5.16 25.01 3.66
CA LEU A 10 6.50 25.24 3.11
C LEU A 10 7.59 24.44 3.84
N ILE A 11 7.29 23.88 4.99
CA ILE A 11 8.32 23.25 5.85
C ILE A 11 8.62 21.82 5.43
N TYR A 12 7.67 21.09 4.86
CA TYR A 12 7.86 19.68 4.53
C TYR A 12 8.78 19.46 3.29
N TYR A 13 8.66 20.33 2.27
CA TYR A 13 9.57 20.28 1.11
C TYR A 13 10.96 20.83 1.40
N VAL A 14 11.08 21.73 2.38
CA VAL A 14 12.39 22.31 2.78
C VAL A 14 13.15 21.35 3.69
N SER A 15 12.49 20.50 4.49
CA SER A 15 13.15 19.59 5.43
C SER A 15 13.89 18.45 4.74
N VAL A 16 13.38 17.92 3.62
CA VAL A 16 14.07 16.88 2.85
C VAL A 16 15.31 17.45 2.14
N PHE A 17 15.27 18.72 1.72
CA PHE A 17 16.42 19.39 1.08
C PHE A 17 17.49 19.87 2.08
N ILE A 18 17.13 20.21 3.31
CA ILE A 18 18.09 20.66 4.34
C ILE A 18 18.91 19.49 4.90
N VAL A 19 18.38 18.29 4.99
CA VAL A 19 19.14 17.11 5.46
C VAL A 19 20.22 16.68 4.45
N VAL A 20 20.00 16.86 3.15
CA VAL A 20 21.03 16.59 2.12
C VAL A 20 22.12 17.67 2.11
N ALA A 21 21.78 18.93 2.43
CA ALA A 21 22.74 20.03 2.42
C ALA A 21 23.63 20.10 3.68
N THR A 22 23.17 19.59 4.84
CA THR A 22 23.94 19.68 6.10
C THR A 22 24.93 18.54 6.31
N SER A 23 24.83 17.43 5.60
CA SER A 23 25.81 16.33 5.68
C SER A 23 27.13 16.61 4.90
N PHE A 24 27.22 17.66 4.09
CA PHE A 24 28.43 18.01 3.36
C PHE A 24 29.25 19.14 3.97
N CYS A 25 28.85 19.74 5.10
CA CYS A 25 29.51 20.93 5.67
C CYS A 25 30.36 20.69 6.91
N LEU A 26 30.79 19.47 7.24
CA LEU A 26 31.61 19.22 8.43
C LEU A 26 33.06 18.76 8.19
N PHE A 27 33.58 18.86 6.98
CA PHE A 27 35.04 18.74 6.76
C PHE A 27 35.51 19.75 5.72
N GLY A 28 36.19 20.81 6.20
CA GLY A 28 36.98 21.71 5.32
C GLY A 28 36.80 23.17 5.64
N ILE A 29 37.46 23.67 6.69
CA ILE A 29 37.71 25.11 6.87
C ILE A 29 38.86 25.48 6.00
N GLY A 30 38.59 26.18 4.91
CA GLY A 30 39.61 26.78 4.04
C GLY A 30 38.96 27.72 3.04
N SER A 31 39.03 29.01 3.34
CA SER A 31 38.78 30.20 2.51
C SER A 31 38.46 29.99 1.01
N ILE A 32 37.19 30.13 0.62
CA ILE A 32 36.77 30.68 -0.67
C ILE A 32 35.57 31.59 -0.43
N GLN A 33 35.87 32.84 -0.15
CA GLN A 33 34.92 33.93 -0.19
C GLN A 33 35.11 34.65 -1.52
N SER A 34 34.06 34.75 -2.28
CA SER A 34 33.83 35.49 -3.51
C SER A 34 33.54 34.64 -4.74
N GLN A 35 32.31 34.53 -5.04
CA GLN A 35 31.54 34.59 -6.28
C GLN A 35 30.29 33.69 -6.21
N ILE A 36 29.32 34.07 -5.39
CA ILE A 36 27.94 33.67 -5.63
C ILE A 36 27.29 34.87 -6.34
N THR A 37 27.43 34.89 -7.65
CA THR A 37 26.58 35.67 -8.53
C THR A 37 25.15 35.05 -8.45
N ASN A 38 24.15 35.90 -8.32
CA ASN A 38 22.74 35.65 -8.32
C ASN A 38 22.31 34.66 -9.44
N ALA A 39 22.43 33.36 -9.23
CA ALA A 39 21.63 32.38 -9.93
C ALA A 39 20.26 32.44 -9.30
N GLN A 40 19.31 33.06 -9.99
CA GLN A 40 17.89 33.09 -9.62
C GLN A 40 17.43 31.67 -9.31
N LEU A 41 17.04 31.44 -8.05
CA LEU A 41 16.24 30.29 -7.65
C LEU A 41 14.89 30.41 -8.36
N GLN A 42 14.82 29.89 -9.58
CA GLN A 42 13.55 29.61 -10.22
C GLN A 42 12.87 28.50 -9.42
N PRO A 43 11.58 28.60 -9.08
CA PRO A 43 10.87 27.50 -8.47
C PRO A 43 10.87 26.33 -9.45
N GLN A 44 11.36 25.15 -9.03
CA GLN A 44 11.37 23.92 -9.82
C GLN A 44 9.95 23.32 -9.93
N SER A 45 8.99 24.10 -10.41
CA SER A 45 7.59 23.69 -10.58
C SER A 45 7.29 23.06 -11.96
N ASN A 46 8.30 22.70 -12.75
CA ASN A 46 8.13 22.24 -14.13
C ASN A 46 8.68 20.84 -14.43
N LEU A 47 8.99 20.03 -13.40
CA LEU A 47 9.35 18.63 -13.67
C LEU A 47 8.08 17.86 -14.02
N THR A 48 8.13 17.09 -15.09
CA THR A 48 7.06 16.14 -15.44
C THR A 48 6.96 15.06 -14.35
N SER A 49 5.82 14.41 -14.25
CA SER A 49 5.62 13.30 -13.31
C SER A 49 6.68 12.20 -13.48
N THR A 50 7.14 11.96 -14.70
CA THR A 50 8.20 11.00 -15.03
C THR A 50 9.57 11.45 -14.51
N GLU A 51 9.91 12.73 -14.60
CA GLU A 51 11.17 13.25 -14.05
C GLU A 51 11.18 13.23 -12.52
N GLN A 52 10.05 13.49 -11.87
CA GLN A 52 9.91 13.36 -10.42
C GLN A 52 10.07 11.91 -9.94
N GLN A 53 9.51 10.93 -10.68
CA GLN A 53 9.66 9.51 -10.39
C GLN A 53 11.12 9.04 -10.46
N HIS A 54 11.90 9.52 -11.43
CA HIS A 54 13.34 9.21 -11.54
C HIS A 54 14.17 9.77 -10.38
N LEU A 55 13.72 10.82 -9.70
CA LEU A 55 14.44 11.39 -8.55
C LEU A 55 14.38 10.51 -7.29
N LEU A 56 13.42 9.61 -7.18
CA LEU A 56 13.29 8.70 -6.03
C LEU A 56 14.14 7.44 -6.17
N ASP A 57 14.43 7.00 -7.40
CA ASP A 57 15.12 5.74 -7.65
C ASP A 57 16.52 5.70 -7.01
N GLY A 58 16.78 4.69 -6.19
CA GLY A 58 18.04 4.53 -5.46
C GLY A 58 18.16 5.33 -4.17
N ILE A 59 17.19 6.20 -3.82
CA ILE A 59 17.21 6.92 -2.54
C ILE A 59 16.99 5.94 -1.40
N SER A 60 17.94 5.90 -0.47
CA SER A 60 17.88 5.04 0.72
C SER A 60 17.46 5.82 1.95
N PHE A 61 16.72 5.16 2.83
CA PHE A 61 16.28 5.68 4.12
C PHE A 61 16.29 4.57 5.19
N GLN A 62 16.05 4.94 6.44
CA GLN A 62 16.01 3.98 7.54
C GLN A 62 14.68 4.01 8.28
N ILE A 63 14.20 2.81 8.62
CA ILE A 63 13.13 2.61 9.60
C ILE A 63 13.69 1.65 10.66
N ASP A 64 13.65 2.03 11.93
CA ASP A 64 14.14 1.22 13.07
C ASP A 64 15.55 0.62 12.85
N ASN A 65 16.49 1.43 12.33
CA ASN A 65 17.86 1.06 11.98
C ASN A 65 17.97 0.00 10.85
N VAL A 66 16.93 -0.26 10.10
CA VAL A 66 16.95 -1.08 8.88
C VAL A 66 16.93 -0.18 7.67
N THR A 67 17.87 -0.41 6.75
CA THR A 67 17.95 0.37 5.51
C THR A 67 17.01 -0.19 4.45
N PHE A 68 16.22 0.69 3.88
CA PHE A 68 15.38 0.47 2.71
C PHE A 68 15.74 1.46 1.61
N SER A 69 15.39 1.13 0.38
CA SER A 69 15.58 2.04 -0.76
C SER A 69 14.35 2.07 -1.65
N HIS A 70 14.08 3.24 -2.20
CA HIS A 70 13.06 3.46 -3.23
C HIS A 70 13.57 2.98 -4.58
N HIS A 71 12.70 2.39 -5.38
CA HIS A 71 13.01 1.90 -6.71
C HIS A 71 11.84 2.13 -7.67
N MET A 72 12.18 2.26 -8.95
CA MET A 72 11.22 2.34 -10.04
C MET A 72 11.45 1.20 -11.03
N ALA A 73 10.39 0.55 -11.48
CA ALA A 73 10.44 -0.48 -12.51
C ALA A 73 9.45 -0.17 -13.62
N THR A 74 9.87 -0.37 -14.87
CA THR A 74 8.94 -0.35 -16.02
C THR A 74 8.37 -1.75 -16.19
N VAL A 75 7.09 -1.92 -15.91
CA VAL A 75 6.38 -3.20 -15.98
C VAL A 75 5.03 -2.98 -16.64
N ASN A 76 4.57 -3.91 -17.46
CA ASN A 76 3.23 -3.90 -18.06
C ASN A 76 2.79 -2.52 -18.61
N GLY A 77 3.73 -1.77 -19.19
CA GLY A 77 3.51 -0.46 -19.80
C GLY A 77 3.37 0.71 -18.82
N ILE A 78 3.69 0.54 -17.54
CA ILE A 78 3.66 1.57 -16.51
C ILE A 78 4.99 1.68 -15.75
N GLN A 79 5.18 2.78 -15.04
CA GLN A 79 6.21 2.90 -14.00
C GLN A 79 5.61 2.47 -12.66
N LEU A 80 6.19 1.44 -12.04
CA LEU A 80 5.78 0.92 -10.75
C LEU A 80 6.85 1.27 -9.71
N HIS A 81 6.41 1.98 -8.66
CA HIS A 81 7.26 2.29 -7.51
C HIS A 81 7.21 1.17 -6.49
N TYR A 82 8.36 0.88 -5.87
CA TYR A 82 8.44 -0.03 -4.73
C TYR A 82 9.58 0.34 -3.80
N VAL A 83 9.44 -0.08 -2.56
CA VAL A 83 10.48 0.04 -1.53
C VAL A 83 11.01 -1.35 -1.22
N MET A 84 12.33 -1.49 -1.19
CA MET A 84 12.97 -2.78 -0.93
C MET A 84 14.03 -2.67 0.16
N GLY A 85 14.15 -3.72 0.98
CA GLY A 85 15.19 -3.86 2.00
C GLY A 85 15.26 -5.26 2.59
N GLY A 86 16.29 -5.50 3.41
CA GLY A 86 16.50 -6.81 4.01
C GLY A 86 17.20 -7.82 3.10
N LYS A 87 17.26 -9.08 3.54
CA LYS A 87 17.90 -10.18 2.81
C LYS A 87 17.27 -11.52 3.21
N GLY A 88 17.02 -12.37 2.23
CA GLY A 88 16.43 -13.71 2.40
C GLY A 88 15.41 -13.99 1.31
N GLU A 89 14.51 -14.94 1.57
CA GLU A 89 13.39 -15.22 0.67
C GLU A 89 12.50 -13.98 0.48
N PRO A 90 11.98 -13.72 -0.72
CA PRO A 90 11.21 -12.52 -0.98
C PRO A 90 9.82 -12.57 -0.35
N VAL A 91 9.47 -11.50 0.37
CA VAL A 91 8.12 -11.20 0.86
C VAL A 91 7.64 -9.95 0.14
N VAL A 92 6.54 -10.06 -0.60
CA VAL A 92 5.90 -8.97 -1.30
C VAL A 92 4.71 -8.47 -0.48
N LEU A 93 4.62 -7.16 -0.29
CA LEU A 93 3.60 -6.49 0.50
C LEU A 93 2.78 -5.55 -0.40
N LEU A 94 1.47 -5.78 -0.50
CA LEU A 94 0.54 -4.99 -1.29
C LEU A 94 -0.45 -4.28 -0.37
N HIS A 95 -0.45 -2.95 -0.43
CA HIS A 95 -1.25 -2.08 0.43
C HIS A 95 -2.71 -1.97 -0.01
N GLY A 96 -3.54 -1.38 0.86
CA GLY A 96 -4.93 -1.06 0.62
C GLY A 96 -5.20 0.38 0.18
N TYR A 97 -6.49 0.71 -0.02
CA TYR A 97 -6.98 2.07 -0.22
C TYR A 97 -7.15 2.78 1.14
N PRO A 98 -6.77 4.03 1.30
CA PRO A 98 -6.13 4.95 0.34
C PRO A 98 -4.61 5.05 0.55
N GLN A 99 -3.98 3.95 0.90
CA GLN A 99 -2.61 3.89 1.39
C GLN A 99 -1.57 3.76 0.25
N SER A 100 -0.34 3.39 0.63
CA SER A 100 0.82 3.17 -0.24
C SER A 100 1.76 2.16 0.44
N TRP A 101 2.94 1.91 -0.10
CA TRP A 101 3.96 1.11 0.59
C TRP A 101 4.14 1.50 2.06
N TYR A 102 3.86 2.76 2.42
CA TYR A 102 4.01 3.33 3.76
C TYR A 102 3.11 2.66 4.81
N GLU A 103 2.03 2.02 4.42
CA GLU A 103 1.20 1.16 5.28
C GLU A 103 2.06 0.16 6.07
N TRP A 104 3.06 -0.40 5.41
CA TRP A 104 3.87 -1.49 5.94
C TRP A 104 5.04 -1.03 6.81
N ARG A 105 5.23 0.27 7.04
CA ARG A 105 6.38 0.86 7.76
C ARG A 105 6.63 0.27 9.14
N HIS A 106 5.57 -0.13 9.85
CA HIS A 106 5.68 -0.75 11.17
C HIS A 106 5.98 -2.25 11.12
N VAL A 107 5.80 -2.89 9.98
CA VAL A 107 5.95 -4.34 9.78
C VAL A 107 7.28 -4.65 9.07
N MET A 108 7.64 -3.86 8.07
CA MET A 108 8.81 -4.05 7.21
C MET A 108 10.13 -4.25 8.00
N PRO A 109 10.47 -3.44 9.03
CA PRO A 109 11.75 -3.58 9.72
C PRO A 109 11.93 -4.92 10.40
N ALA A 110 10.86 -5.49 10.93
CA ALA A 110 10.91 -6.81 11.54
C ALA A 110 11.10 -7.91 10.50
N LEU A 111 10.35 -7.86 9.39
CA LEU A 111 10.46 -8.84 8.30
C LEU A 111 11.82 -8.79 7.63
N ALA A 112 12.39 -7.60 7.42
CA ALA A 112 13.67 -7.42 6.74
C ALA A 112 14.87 -8.06 7.47
N LYS A 113 14.71 -8.48 8.72
CA LYS A 113 15.72 -9.25 9.43
C LYS A 113 15.92 -10.67 8.86
N ASN A 114 14.88 -11.23 8.23
CA ASN A 114 14.88 -12.61 7.75
C ASN A 114 14.49 -12.75 6.26
N TYR A 115 13.93 -11.72 5.67
CA TYR A 115 13.38 -11.72 4.33
C TYR A 115 13.91 -10.54 3.50
N THR A 116 13.91 -10.69 2.18
CA THR A 116 13.93 -9.55 1.28
C THR A 116 12.50 -9.03 1.18
N VAL A 117 12.25 -7.84 1.72
CA VAL A 117 10.93 -7.21 1.72
C VAL A 117 10.81 -6.33 0.49
N VAL A 118 9.72 -6.48 -0.25
CA VAL A 118 9.33 -5.64 -1.40
C VAL A 118 7.93 -5.09 -1.14
N ALA A 119 7.82 -3.82 -0.75
CA ALA A 119 6.55 -3.14 -0.54
C ALA A 119 6.25 -2.28 -1.77
N VAL A 120 5.15 -2.56 -2.45
CA VAL A 120 4.82 -2.00 -3.76
C VAL A 120 3.75 -0.93 -3.63
N ASP A 121 3.92 0.21 -4.32
CA ASP A 121 2.81 1.10 -4.63
C ASP A 121 2.06 0.55 -5.84
N LEU A 122 0.82 0.12 -5.64
CA LEU A 122 -0.01 -0.35 -6.73
C LEU A 122 -0.27 0.77 -7.76
N ARG A 123 -0.50 0.41 -9.04
CA ARG A 123 -0.92 1.41 -10.03
C ARG A 123 -2.07 2.25 -9.47
N GLY A 124 -2.05 3.55 -9.73
CA GLY A 124 -3.05 4.47 -9.20
C GLY A 124 -2.72 5.07 -7.83
N PHE A 125 -1.78 4.49 -7.08
CA PHE A 125 -1.40 4.91 -5.74
C PHE A 125 0.06 5.38 -5.65
N GLY A 126 0.40 6.01 -4.53
CA GLY A 126 1.75 6.40 -4.16
C GLY A 126 2.49 7.10 -5.30
N ASP A 127 3.72 6.67 -5.53
CA ASP A 127 4.58 7.18 -6.60
C ASP A 127 4.51 6.37 -7.91
N SER A 128 3.63 5.35 -7.97
CA SER A 128 3.37 4.60 -9.18
C SER A 128 2.54 5.38 -10.20
N SER A 129 2.62 4.97 -11.48
CA SER A 129 1.81 5.53 -12.56
C SER A 129 0.32 5.43 -12.29
N LYS A 130 -0.44 6.41 -12.78
CA LYS A 130 -1.88 6.53 -12.63
C LYS A 130 -2.58 6.45 -14.00
N PRO A 131 -2.49 5.29 -14.72
CA PRO A 131 -3.06 5.12 -16.06
C PRO A 131 -4.59 5.31 -16.05
N MET A 132 -5.18 5.46 -17.21
CA MET A 132 -6.62 5.66 -17.33
C MET A 132 -7.44 4.37 -17.17
N THR A 133 -6.79 3.20 -17.34
CA THR A 133 -7.44 1.87 -17.37
C THR A 133 -6.54 0.79 -16.79
N GLY A 134 -7.06 -0.44 -16.68
CA GLY A 134 -6.27 -1.61 -16.28
C GLY A 134 -6.19 -1.78 -14.76
N TYR A 135 -7.28 -1.52 -14.05
CA TYR A 135 -7.32 -1.59 -12.59
C TYR A 135 -7.95 -2.88 -12.04
N ASP A 136 -8.29 -3.80 -12.93
CA ASP A 136 -8.76 -5.13 -12.52
C ASP A 136 -7.62 -5.99 -11.96
N GLY A 137 -8.00 -6.95 -11.11
CA GLY A 137 -7.04 -7.75 -10.35
C GLY A 137 -6.01 -8.49 -11.21
N LYS A 138 -6.41 -9.02 -12.39
CA LYS A 138 -5.47 -9.72 -13.28
C LYS A 138 -4.46 -8.78 -13.92
N THR A 139 -4.89 -7.61 -14.35
CA THR A 139 -3.99 -6.61 -14.93
C THR A 139 -2.96 -6.13 -13.90
N ILE A 140 -3.37 -5.89 -12.64
CA ILE A 140 -2.44 -5.51 -11.58
C ILE A 140 -1.56 -6.68 -11.16
N ALA A 141 -2.08 -7.90 -11.16
CA ALA A 141 -1.30 -9.11 -10.90
C ALA A 141 -0.14 -9.25 -11.90
N GLU A 142 -0.36 -8.90 -13.17
CA GLU A 142 0.67 -8.89 -14.21
C GLU A 142 1.76 -7.85 -13.93
N ASP A 143 1.43 -6.66 -13.37
CA ASP A 143 2.44 -5.69 -12.94
C ASP A 143 3.39 -6.30 -11.92
N ILE A 144 2.81 -6.99 -10.91
CA ILE A 144 3.58 -7.63 -9.84
C ILE A 144 4.40 -8.80 -10.38
N TYR A 145 3.83 -9.60 -11.29
CA TYR A 145 4.54 -10.72 -11.90
C TYR A 145 5.76 -10.26 -12.70
N GLN A 146 5.60 -9.23 -13.51
CA GLN A 146 6.72 -8.65 -14.26
C GLN A 146 7.77 -8.04 -13.34
N LEU A 147 7.36 -7.35 -12.26
CA LEU A 147 8.29 -6.83 -11.27
C LEU A 147 9.10 -7.96 -10.62
N MET A 148 8.44 -9.02 -10.15
CA MET A 148 9.14 -10.16 -9.53
C MET A 148 10.08 -10.85 -10.50
N THR A 149 9.68 -10.98 -11.78
CA THR A 149 10.52 -11.52 -12.84
C THR A 149 11.77 -10.66 -13.08
N GLN A 150 11.63 -9.33 -13.15
CA GLN A 150 12.78 -8.41 -13.31
C GLN A 150 13.73 -8.47 -12.11
N LEU A 151 13.21 -8.68 -10.90
CA LEU A 151 14.01 -8.83 -9.68
C LEU A 151 14.63 -10.25 -9.54
N GLY A 152 14.29 -11.19 -10.42
CA GLY A 152 14.78 -12.57 -10.40
C GLY A 152 14.13 -13.45 -9.33
N PHE A 153 12.97 -13.07 -8.81
CA PHE A 153 12.23 -13.80 -7.79
C PHE A 153 11.22 -14.77 -8.40
N ASN A 154 11.56 -16.06 -8.41
CA ASN A 154 10.71 -17.11 -8.97
C ASN A 154 9.64 -17.63 -7.99
N LYS A 155 9.87 -17.48 -6.70
CA LYS A 155 8.93 -17.85 -5.63
C LYS A 155 8.91 -16.76 -4.57
N ILE A 156 7.72 -16.41 -4.14
CA ILE A 156 7.51 -15.36 -3.15
C ILE A 156 6.56 -15.80 -2.03
N PHE A 157 6.68 -15.17 -0.89
CA PHE A 157 5.59 -15.00 0.06
C PHE A 157 4.85 -13.72 -0.30
N LEU A 158 3.53 -13.73 -0.22
CA LEU A 158 2.71 -12.60 -0.63
C LEU A 158 1.74 -12.25 0.50
N ALA A 159 1.74 -10.99 0.95
CA ALA A 159 0.80 -10.46 1.90
C ALA A 159 0.14 -9.20 1.34
N ALA A 160 -1.17 -9.10 1.50
CA ALA A 160 -1.95 -8.02 0.95
C ALA A 160 -3.07 -7.59 1.90
N HIS A 161 -3.40 -6.32 1.86
CA HIS A 161 -4.46 -5.71 2.63
C HIS A 161 -5.46 -5.00 1.71
N ASP A 162 -6.73 -5.01 2.09
CA ASP A 162 -7.84 -4.32 1.40
C ASP A 162 -7.78 -4.52 -0.14
N VAL A 163 -7.88 -3.48 -0.97
CA VAL A 163 -7.88 -3.60 -2.44
C VAL A 163 -6.63 -4.28 -3.01
N GLY A 164 -5.50 -4.27 -2.30
CA GLY A 164 -4.29 -5.01 -2.68
C GLY A 164 -4.49 -6.53 -2.65
N SER A 165 -5.50 -7.00 -1.93
CA SER A 165 -5.85 -8.43 -1.84
C SER A 165 -6.37 -8.98 -3.17
N GLN A 166 -7.07 -8.17 -3.97
CA GLN A 166 -7.58 -8.62 -5.26
C GLN A 166 -6.45 -9.00 -6.23
N PRO A 167 -5.44 -8.14 -6.51
CA PRO A 167 -4.32 -8.55 -7.34
C PRO A 167 -3.46 -9.65 -6.73
N ALA A 168 -3.31 -9.71 -5.39
CA ALA A 168 -2.59 -10.80 -4.73
C ALA A 168 -3.26 -12.16 -5.00
N PHE A 169 -4.57 -12.22 -4.91
CA PHE A 169 -5.35 -13.41 -5.23
C PHE A 169 -5.24 -13.76 -6.71
N SER A 170 -5.42 -12.77 -7.61
CA SER A 170 -5.29 -12.98 -9.06
C SER A 170 -3.91 -13.46 -9.45
N TYR A 171 -2.84 -12.87 -8.88
CA TYR A 171 -1.46 -13.32 -9.08
C TYR A 171 -1.30 -14.80 -8.68
N THR A 172 -1.82 -15.17 -7.51
CA THR A 172 -1.73 -16.55 -7.02
C THR A 172 -2.46 -17.55 -7.92
N ALA A 173 -3.60 -17.14 -8.46
CA ALA A 173 -4.41 -17.99 -9.35
C ALA A 173 -3.76 -18.16 -10.74
N GLU A 174 -3.22 -17.08 -11.31
CA GLU A 174 -2.57 -17.10 -12.63
C GLU A 174 -1.17 -17.74 -12.57
N HIS A 175 -0.45 -17.61 -11.43
CA HIS A 175 0.92 -18.08 -11.24
C HIS A 175 1.07 -18.96 -9.98
N PRO A 176 0.35 -20.09 -9.87
CA PRO A 176 0.27 -20.88 -8.64
C PRO A 176 1.63 -21.46 -8.17
N ASN A 177 2.59 -21.59 -9.07
CA ASN A 177 3.93 -22.08 -8.74
C ASN A 177 4.87 -21.00 -8.21
N ASN A 178 4.47 -19.72 -8.30
CA ASN A 178 5.29 -18.57 -7.91
C ASN A 178 4.95 -18.07 -6.50
N VAL A 179 3.82 -18.47 -5.92
CA VAL A 179 3.43 -18.08 -4.56
C VAL A 179 3.53 -19.28 -3.63
N THR A 180 4.37 -19.18 -2.60
CA THR A 180 4.54 -20.23 -1.60
C THR A 180 3.41 -20.22 -0.58
N LYS A 181 3.06 -19.03 -0.08
CA LYS A 181 1.98 -18.78 0.89
C LYS A 181 1.39 -17.40 0.64
N LEU A 182 0.08 -17.26 0.85
CA LEU A 182 -0.67 -16.03 0.64
C LEU A 182 -1.30 -15.56 1.96
N VAL A 183 -1.15 -14.30 2.30
CA VAL A 183 -1.86 -13.64 3.41
C VAL A 183 -2.79 -12.57 2.84
N ILE A 184 -4.05 -12.65 3.22
CA ILE A 184 -5.09 -11.67 2.85
C ILE A 184 -5.61 -11.03 4.13
N MET A 185 -5.61 -9.70 4.16
CA MET A 185 -6.07 -8.92 5.32
C MET A 185 -7.28 -8.08 4.94
N ASP A 186 -8.37 -8.35 5.65
CA ASP A 186 -9.60 -7.56 5.74
C ASP A 186 -10.19 -7.11 4.39
N PHE A 187 -10.34 -8.04 3.45
CA PHE A 187 -10.91 -7.77 2.13
C PHE A 187 -12.05 -8.74 1.77
N PRO A 188 -13.25 -8.21 1.49
CA PRO A 188 -14.36 -8.98 0.96
C PRO A 188 -14.26 -9.06 -0.57
N PHE A 189 -14.00 -10.25 -1.12
CA PHE A 189 -13.79 -10.42 -2.55
C PHE A 189 -15.05 -10.13 -3.38
N PRO A 190 -14.97 -9.28 -4.42
CA PRO A 190 -16.06 -9.06 -5.37
C PRO A 190 -16.61 -10.38 -5.93
N GLY A 191 -17.93 -10.52 -5.99
CA GLY A 191 -18.61 -11.74 -6.41
C GLY A 191 -18.80 -12.79 -5.28
N PHE A 192 -18.12 -12.62 -4.14
CA PHE A 192 -18.18 -13.49 -2.96
C PHE A 192 -18.26 -12.68 -1.66
N LEU A 193 -19.01 -11.59 -1.70
CA LEU A 193 -19.19 -10.74 -0.52
C LEU A 193 -19.86 -11.51 0.62
N PRO A 194 -19.38 -11.35 1.87
CA PRO A 194 -20.06 -11.91 3.03
C PRO A 194 -21.50 -11.39 3.14
N PRO A 195 -22.44 -12.20 3.65
CA PRO A 195 -23.85 -11.80 3.78
C PRO A 195 -24.09 -10.49 4.53
N ALA A 196 -23.22 -10.15 5.49
CA ALA A 196 -23.28 -8.91 6.25
C ALA A 196 -23.14 -7.65 5.38
N PHE A 197 -22.51 -7.74 4.21
CA PHE A 197 -22.36 -6.64 3.28
C PHE A 197 -23.54 -6.48 2.30
N GLY A 198 -24.46 -7.42 2.29
CA GLY A 198 -25.53 -7.45 1.27
C GLY A 198 -24.94 -7.65 -0.14
N GLN A 199 -25.74 -7.28 -1.15
CA GLN A 199 -25.34 -7.48 -2.56
C GLN A 199 -24.30 -6.47 -3.07
N ASN A 200 -24.29 -5.26 -2.50
CA ASN A 200 -23.53 -4.12 -3.04
C ASN A 200 -22.31 -3.73 -2.17
N GLY A 201 -22.11 -4.41 -1.06
CA GLY A 201 -21.08 -4.03 -0.08
C GLY A 201 -21.43 -2.77 0.71
N PRO A 202 -20.47 -2.22 1.46
CA PRO A 202 -20.64 -0.97 2.19
C PRO A 202 -20.93 0.19 1.24
N TRP A 203 -21.54 1.28 1.75
CA TRP A 203 -21.97 2.44 0.94
C TRP A 203 -20.85 3.04 0.06
N TRP A 204 -19.59 3.01 0.53
CA TRP A 204 -18.47 3.57 -0.19
C TRP A 204 -18.10 2.75 -1.44
N PHE A 205 -18.42 1.47 -1.52
CA PHE A 205 -18.23 0.68 -2.74
C PHE A 205 -19.05 1.27 -3.89
N SER A 206 -20.34 1.50 -3.69
CA SER A 206 -21.21 2.11 -4.70
C SER A 206 -20.85 3.57 -4.97
N PHE A 207 -20.45 4.32 -3.95
CA PHE A 207 -20.00 5.71 -4.09
C PHE A 207 -18.76 5.80 -4.97
N TYR A 208 -17.72 5.02 -4.69
CA TYR A 208 -16.46 5.05 -5.47
C TYR A 208 -16.61 4.50 -6.89
N GLN A 209 -17.54 3.57 -7.12
CA GLN A 209 -17.86 3.08 -8.46
C GLN A 209 -18.57 4.12 -9.32
N THR A 210 -19.22 5.10 -8.72
CA THR A 210 -19.83 6.23 -9.47
C THR A 210 -18.71 7.08 -10.06
N ARG A 211 -18.84 7.45 -11.35
CA ARG A 211 -17.84 8.29 -12.01
C ARG A 211 -18.08 9.76 -11.69
N ASP A 212 -16.98 10.51 -11.57
CA ASP A 212 -16.89 11.97 -11.45
C ASP A 212 -17.44 12.55 -10.13
N ILE A 213 -18.44 11.93 -9.51
CA ILE A 213 -19.07 12.47 -8.29
C ILE A 213 -18.14 12.37 -7.07
N PRO A 214 -17.48 11.23 -6.78
CA PRO A 214 -16.52 11.16 -5.69
C PRO A 214 -15.38 12.17 -5.85
N GLU A 215 -14.82 12.28 -7.06
CA GLU A 215 -13.77 13.25 -7.35
C GLU A 215 -14.24 14.69 -7.11
N ALA A 216 -15.41 15.06 -7.61
CA ALA A 216 -15.97 16.40 -7.45
C ALA A 216 -16.25 16.76 -5.97
N LEU A 217 -16.59 15.79 -5.14
CA LEU A 217 -16.89 16.00 -3.72
C LEU A 217 -15.64 15.97 -2.83
N ILE A 218 -14.61 15.19 -3.20
CA ILE A 218 -13.41 14.99 -2.39
C ILE A 218 -12.31 15.99 -2.78
N GLN A 219 -12.22 16.40 -4.05
CA GLN A 219 -11.17 17.30 -4.55
C GLN A 219 -11.10 18.59 -3.72
N GLY A 220 -9.90 18.91 -3.23
CA GLY A 220 -9.62 20.04 -2.35
C GLY A 220 -9.95 19.79 -0.88
N LYS A 221 -10.40 18.57 -0.52
CA LYS A 221 -10.72 18.11 0.83
C LYS A 221 -10.15 16.72 1.12
N GLU A 222 -9.15 16.31 0.37
CA GLU A 222 -8.59 14.95 0.43
C GLU A 222 -8.13 14.60 1.84
N ARG A 223 -7.50 15.56 2.52
CA ARG A 223 -6.98 15.37 3.88
C ARG A 223 -8.10 15.13 4.89
N GLU A 224 -9.13 15.99 4.89
CA GLU A 224 -10.28 15.86 5.77
C GLU A 224 -11.03 14.58 5.50
N TYR A 225 -11.21 14.24 4.22
CA TYR A 225 -11.89 13.04 3.78
C TYR A 225 -11.15 11.77 4.27
N ILE A 226 -9.84 11.69 4.02
CA ILE A 226 -9.02 10.55 4.46
C ILE A 226 -8.99 10.45 5.99
N SER A 227 -8.81 11.57 6.69
CA SER A 227 -8.82 11.58 8.15
C SER A 227 -10.11 10.99 8.71
N TRP A 228 -11.25 11.41 8.17
CA TRP A 228 -12.54 10.87 8.56
C TRP A 228 -12.70 9.40 8.21
N PHE A 229 -12.36 9.01 6.98
CA PHE A 229 -12.53 7.66 6.48
C PHE A 229 -11.67 6.64 7.24
N MET A 230 -10.37 6.93 7.39
CA MET A 230 -9.46 6.01 8.05
C MET A 230 -9.77 5.87 9.55
N ARG A 231 -9.99 6.99 10.24
CA ARG A 231 -10.36 6.93 11.66
C ARG A 231 -11.72 6.32 11.90
N GLY A 232 -12.63 6.43 10.94
CA GLY A 232 -13.95 5.82 10.98
C GLY A 232 -13.93 4.30 10.88
N LEU A 233 -12.90 3.71 10.25
CA LEU A 233 -12.73 2.27 10.11
C LEU A 233 -11.74 1.67 11.13
N ALA A 234 -11.10 2.51 11.94
CA ALA A 234 -10.17 2.06 12.97
C ALA A 234 -10.91 1.64 14.26
N TYR A 235 -10.47 0.56 14.90
CA TYR A 235 -10.82 0.24 16.29
C TYR A 235 -10.28 1.31 17.23
N ASN A 236 -9.01 1.68 17.05
CA ASN A 236 -8.35 2.75 17.76
C ASN A 236 -8.00 3.89 16.78
N PRO A 237 -8.84 4.94 16.67
CA PRO A 237 -8.56 6.07 15.78
C PRO A 237 -7.22 6.78 16.04
N ALA A 238 -6.65 6.66 17.26
CA ALA A 238 -5.36 7.26 17.60
C ALA A 238 -4.16 6.50 17.00
N ALA A 239 -4.36 5.28 16.50
CA ALA A 239 -3.32 4.55 15.73
C ALA A 239 -3.02 5.23 14.39
N ILE A 240 -3.96 6.02 13.87
CA ILE A 240 -3.82 6.78 12.62
C ILE A 240 -3.40 8.21 12.98
N THR A 241 -2.12 8.51 12.85
CA THR A 241 -1.55 9.82 13.23
C THR A 241 -1.83 10.90 12.18
N GLU A 242 -1.64 12.17 12.54
CA GLU A 242 -1.74 13.28 11.59
C GLU A 242 -0.71 13.16 10.46
N GLN A 243 0.50 12.68 10.79
CA GLN A 243 1.55 12.46 9.79
C GLN A 243 1.15 11.39 8.77
N ASP A 244 0.50 10.32 9.20
CA ASP A 244 0.02 9.27 8.30
C ASP A 244 -1.04 9.82 7.33
N ILE A 245 -1.97 10.60 7.87
CA ILE A 245 -3.00 11.30 7.06
C ILE A 245 -2.34 12.22 6.05
N ASP A 246 -1.32 13.00 6.44
CA ASP A 246 -0.62 13.91 5.53
C ASP A 246 0.07 13.15 4.39
N VAL A 247 0.72 12.02 4.68
CA VAL A 247 1.36 11.17 3.67
C VAL A 247 0.35 10.67 2.65
N TRP A 248 -0.74 10.03 3.10
CA TRP A 248 -1.72 9.46 2.17
C TRP A 248 -2.54 10.50 1.43
N ALA A 249 -2.89 11.62 2.09
CA ALA A 249 -3.57 12.74 1.43
C ALA A 249 -2.71 13.34 0.31
N SER A 250 -1.40 13.46 0.51
CA SER A 250 -0.48 13.98 -0.51
C SER A 250 -0.53 13.17 -1.81
N HIS A 251 -0.66 11.84 -1.71
CA HIS A 251 -0.77 10.96 -2.86
C HIS A 251 -2.10 11.12 -3.61
N LEU A 252 -3.21 11.40 -2.90
CA LEU A 252 -4.50 11.65 -3.54
C LEU A 252 -4.54 13.02 -4.24
N VAL A 253 -3.88 14.03 -3.68
CA VAL A 253 -3.74 15.37 -4.28
C VAL A 253 -2.88 15.34 -5.54
N ALA A 254 -1.94 14.40 -5.62
CA ALA A 254 -1.07 14.26 -6.79
C ALA A 254 -1.88 14.04 -8.09
N PRO A 255 -1.41 14.53 -9.25
CA PRO A 255 -2.13 14.41 -10.51
C PRO A 255 -2.60 12.98 -10.80
N GLY A 256 -3.91 12.79 -10.91
CA GLY A 256 -4.55 11.49 -11.14
C GLY A 256 -4.62 10.57 -9.91
N GLY A 257 -4.12 10.99 -8.74
CA GLY A 257 -4.08 10.18 -7.53
C GLY A 257 -5.47 9.77 -7.04
N LEU A 258 -6.35 10.74 -6.81
CA LEU A 258 -7.72 10.45 -6.38
C LEU A 258 -8.44 9.56 -7.40
N ARG A 259 -8.44 9.92 -8.69
CA ARG A 259 -9.07 9.11 -9.74
C ARG A 259 -8.48 7.70 -9.79
N GLY A 260 -7.14 7.58 -9.85
CA GLY A 260 -6.46 6.29 -9.96
C GLY A 260 -6.78 5.36 -8.80
N SER A 261 -6.84 5.89 -7.57
CA SER A 261 -7.19 5.10 -6.38
C SER A 261 -8.65 4.60 -6.43
N LEU A 262 -9.58 5.38 -6.99
CA LEU A 262 -10.99 5.01 -7.11
C LEU A 262 -11.25 4.00 -8.25
N GLU A 263 -10.39 3.94 -9.27
CA GLU A 263 -10.53 2.97 -10.37
C GLU A 263 -10.45 1.51 -9.90
N HIS A 264 -9.78 1.22 -8.79
CA HIS A 264 -9.78 -0.12 -8.17
C HIS A 264 -11.20 -0.58 -7.81
N PHE A 265 -12.01 0.29 -7.21
CA PHE A 265 -13.41 -0.01 -6.91
C PHE A 265 -14.28 -0.11 -8.16
N ARG A 266 -13.97 0.68 -9.20
CA ARG A 266 -14.67 0.64 -10.51
C ARG A 266 -14.38 -0.65 -11.27
N ALA A 267 -13.29 -1.34 -10.94
CA ALA A 267 -12.95 -2.64 -11.49
C ALA A 267 -13.71 -3.81 -10.82
N PHE A 268 -14.33 -3.63 -9.66
CA PHE A 268 -15.02 -4.70 -8.92
C PHE A 268 -16.01 -5.54 -9.74
N PRO A 269 -16.80 -4.99 -10.69
CA PRO A 269 -17.63 -5.83 -11.56
C PRO A 269 -16.81 -6.79 -12.44
N ILE A 270 -15.66 -6.36 -12.94
CA ILE A 270 -14.73 -7.20 -13.71
C ILE A 270 -14.10 -8.24 -12.79
N ASP A 271 -13.64 -7.82 -11.61
CA ASP A 271 -13.05 -8.71 -10.60
C ASP A 271 -14.04 -9.78 -10.14
N ALA A 272 -15.33 -9.44 -9.99
CA ALA A 272 -16.36 -10.40 -9.63
C ALA A 272 -16.48 -11.54 -10.66
N GLU A 273 -16.42 -11.22 -11.95
CA GLU A 273 -16.44 -12.25 -12.99
C GLU A 273 -15.14 -13.05 -13.03
N GLN A 274 -13.99 -12.40 -12.89
CA GLN A 274 -12.68 -13.07 -12.80
C GLN A 274 -12.64 -14.02 -11.58
N ASN A 275 -13.13 -13.59 -10.44
CA ASN A 275 -13.18 -14.40 -9.21
C ASN A 275 -14.11 -15.61 -9.34
N LYS A 276 -15.29 -15.46 -10.00
CA LYS A 276 -16.19 -16.58 -10.29
C LYS A 276 -15.54 -17.63 -11.20
N GLU A 277 -14.73 -17.19 -12.16
CA GLU A 277 -13.99 -18.11 -13.03
C GLU A 277 -12.91 -18.86 -12.23
N THR A 278 -12.11 -18.14 -11.42
CA THR A 278 -11.08 -18.73 -10.56
C THR A 278 -11.68 -19.71 -9.54
N ALA A 279 -12.89 -19.43 -9.02
CA ALA A 279 -13.56 -20.31 -8.06
C ALA A 279 -13.86 -21.72 -8.58
N LYS A 280 -13.87 -21.91 -9.91
CA LYS A 280 -14.05 -23.24 -10.53
C LYS A 280 -12.87 -24.18 -10.28
N ALA A 281 -11.66 -23.60 -10.06
CA ALA A 281 -10.45 -24.32 -9.74
C ALA A 281 -9.73 -23.63 -8.58
N LYS A 282 -10.29 -23.78 -7.38
CA LYS A 282 -9.81 -23.10 -6.16
C LYS A 282 -8.29 -23.15 -6.03
N ILE A 283 -7.69 -22.05 -5.55
CA ILE A 283 -6.27 -22.06 -5.19
C ILE A 283 -6.01 -23.04 -4.05
N THR A 284 -4.87 -23.74 -4.08
CA THR A 284 -4.57 -24.85 -3.16
C THR A 284 -3.43 -24.57 -2.20
N ILE A 285 -2.63 -23.52 -2.46
CA ILE A 285 -1.55 -23.13 -1.55
C ILE A 285 -2.13 -22.71 -0.18
N PRO A 286 -1.34 -22.73 0.90
CA PRO A 286 -1.78 -22.22 2.18
C PRO A 286 -2.14 -20.74 2.11
N VAL A 287 -3.32 -20.37 2.64
CA VAL A 287 -3.82 -19.00 2.75
C VAL A 287 -4.11 -18.68 4.20
N LEU A 288 -3.58 -17.56 4.69
CA LEU A 288 -3.94 -16.98 5.97
C LEU A 288 -4.85 -15.77 5.72
N ALA A 289 -6.04 -15.80 6.31
CA ALA A 289 -6.99 -14.69 6.28
C ALA A 289 -7.02 -14.00 7.64
N LEU A 290 -6.58 -12.76 7.71
CA LEU A 290 -6.69 -11.90 8.88
C LEU A 290 -7.88 -10.96 8.71
N GLY A 291 -8.68 -10.76 9.76
CA GLY A 291 -9.78 -9.80 9.79
C GLY A 291 -9.76 -9.02 11.08
N GLY A 292 -10.16 -7.76 11.05
CA GLY A 292 -10.33 -6.95 12.25
C GLY A 292 -11.44 -7.47 13.15
N ASP A 293 -11.47 -6.99 14.39
CA ASP A 293 -12.43 -7.42 15.41
C ASP A 293 -13.76 -6.65 15.25
N ILE A 294 -13.70 -5.32 15.27
CA ILE A 294 -14.87 -4.45 15.09
C ILE A 294 -14.48 -3.10 14.48
N TYR A 295 -15.47 -2.36 13.97
CA TYR A 295 -15.35 -0.98 13.47
C TYR A 295 -16.23 -0.01 14.26
N PRO A 296 -15.87 0.38 15.51
CA PRO A 296 -16.76 1.08 16.43
C PRO A 296 -17.23 2.44 15.91
N ALA A 297 -16.35 3.17 15.21
CA ALA A 297 -16.65 4.53 14.74
C ALA A 297 -17.70 4.57 13.62
N LEU A 298 -17.94 3.46 12.92
CA LEU A 298 -19.01 3.36 11.91
C LEU A 298 -20.30 2.79 12.48
N GLY A 299 -20.37 2.58 13.81
CA GLY A 299 -21.59 2.12 14.50
C GLY A 299 -22.04 0.72 14.10
N GLY A 300 -21.15 -0.08 13.52
CA GLY A 300 -21.48 -1.40 13.02
C GLY A 300 -20.73 -2.49 13.75
N ASP A 301 -21.48 -3.47 14.25
CA ASP A 301 -20.97 -4.81 14.54
C ASP A 301 -20.68 -5.50 13.19
N TYR A 302 -19.61 -5.08 12.49
CA TYR A 302 -19.11 -5.86 11.39
C TYR A 302 -18.38 -7.06 12.00
N PRO A 303 -18.95 -8.26 11.93
CA PRO A 303 -18.32 -9.43 12.51
C PRO A 303 -17.08 -9.76 11.69
N GLY A 304 -15.93 -9.59 12.30
CA GLY A 304 -14.60 -9.71 11.73
C GLY A 304 -14.37 -10.85 10.74
N ASN A 305 -13.24 -10.75 10.06
CA ASN A 305 -12.69 -11.71 9.09
C ASN A 305 -13.53 -11.95 7.81
N PHE A 306 -13.82 -10.84 7.10
CA PHE A 306 -14.48 -10.86 5.79
C PHE A 306 -13.65 -11.63 4.75
N ALA A 307 -12.31 -11.52 4.84
CA ALA A 307 -11.40 -12.24 3.99
C ALA A 307 -11.60 -13.76 4.12
N TYR A 308 -11.70 -14.26 5.35
CA TYR A 308 -11.96 -15.69 5.59
C TYR A 308 -13.27 -16.14 4.97
N SER A 309 -14.35 -15.39 5.21
CA SER A 309 -15.68 -15.73 4.70
C SER A 309 -15.71 -15.81 3.17
N SER A 310 -15.13 -14.83 2.48
CA SER A 310 -15.05 -14.81 1.01
C SER A 310 -14.16 -15.93 0.47
N LEU A 311 -13.02 -16.18 1.11
CA LEU A 311 -12.02 -17.14 0.64
C LEU A 311 -12.47 -18.61 0.74
N GLN A 312 -13.51 -18.94 1.55
CA GLN A 312 -14.07 -20.30 1.61
C GLN A 312 -14.51 -20.83 0.23
N SER A 313 -14.97 -19.95 -0.63
CA SER A 313 -15.35 -20.29 -2.01
C SER A 313 -14.19 -20.29 -2.99
N LEU A 314 -13.10 -19.58 -2.70
CA LEU A 314 -12.00 -19.25 -3.61
C LEU A 314 -10.73 -20.08 -3.39
N ALA A 315 -10.54 -20.62 -2.18
CA ALA A 315 -9.36 -21.39 -1.80
C ALA A 315 -9.74 -22.65 -1.02
N SER A 316 -8.92 -23.68 -1.07
CA SER A 316 -9.17 -24.97 -0.39
C SER A 316 -8.43 -25.12 0.94
N ASN A 317 -7.41 -24.31 1.20
CA ASN A 317 -6.56 -24.39 2.38
C ASN A 317 -6.46 -23.00 3.06
N VAL A 318 -7.51 -22.60 3.76
CA VAL A 318 -7.63 -21.27 4.38
C VAL A 318 -7.69 -21.39 5.90
N THR A 319 -6.80 -20.65 6.56
CA THR A 319 -6.84 -20.43 8.02
C THR A 319 -7.30 -19.00 8.27
N GLY A 320 -8.37 -18.84 9.06
CA GLY A 320 -8.89 -17.52 9.46
C GLY A 320 -8.48 -17.17 10.88
N ILE A 321 -8.03 -15.94 11.09
CA ILE A 321 -7.70 -15.39 12.41
C ILE A 321 -8.34 -14.00 12.53
N THR A 322 -9.13 -13.79 13.58
CA THR A 322 -9.61 -12.46 13.97
C THR A 322 -8.52 -11.76 14.79
N VAL A 323 -8.16 -10.56 14.40
CA VAL A 323 -7.14 -9.75 15.05
C VAL A 323 -7.78 -8.94 16.17
N PRO A 324 -7.45 -9.21 17.43
CA PRO A 324 -8.09 -8.55 18.56
C PRO A 324 -7.73 -7.07 18.62
N LEU A 325 -8.69 -6.23 19.03
CA LEU A 325 -8.50 -4.79 19.19
C LEU A 325 -8.02 -4.10 17.89
N SER A 326 -8.47 -4.58 16.74
CA SER A 326 -8.19 -4.00 15.43
C SER A 326 -9.49 -3.77 14.67
N GLY A 327 -9.58 -2.65 13.99
CA GLY A 327 -10.52 -2.42 12.93
C GLY A 327 -9.94 -2.89 11.59
N HIS A 328 -10.20 -2.10 10.55
CA HIS A 328 -9.75 -2.40 9.20
C HIS A 328 -8.22 -2.32 9.02
N TRP A 329 -7.56 -1.39 9.71
CA TRP A 329 -6.15 -1.04 9.47
C TRP A 329 -5.21 -1.95 10.27
N ILE A 330 -5.27 -3.27 10.03
CA ILE A 330 -4.55 -4.29 10.80
C ILE A 330 -3.06 -3.99 10.95
N PRO A 331 -2.29 -3.64 9.91
CA PRO A 331 -0.85 -3.34 10.04
C PRO A 331 -0.56 -2.09 10.88
N GLU A 332 -1.48 -1.14 10.92
CA GLU A 332 -1.37 0.11 11.66
C GLU A 332 -1.77 -0.04 13.13
N GLU A 333 -2.88 -0.75 13.37
CA GLU A 333 -3.47 -0.87 14.70
C GLU A 333 -2.82 -1.96 15.54
N GLN A 334 -2.40 -3.06 14.90
CA GLN A 334 -1.82 -4.24 15.57
C GLN A 334 -0.53 -4.71 14.87
N PRO A 335 0.50 -3.85 14.71
CA PRO A 335 1.72 -4.22 13.99
C PRO A 335 2.46 -5.40 14.62
N ALA A 336 2.54 -5.47 15.95
CA ALA A 336 3.21 -6.57 16.64
C ALA A 336 2.50 -7.91 16.43
N PHE A 337 1.17 -7.92 16.47
CA PHE A 337 0.39 -9.12 16.17
C PHE A 337 0.54 -9.52 14.70
N THR A 338 0.47 -8.58 13.79
CA THR A 338 0.67 -8.80 12.36
C THR A 338 2.03 -9.43 12.07
N ILE A 339 3.10 -8.88 12.63
CA ILE A 339 4.47 -9.41 12.52
C ILE A 339 4.53 -10.86 13.03
N ASP A 340 3.98 -11.15 14.21
CA ASP A 340 3.97 -12.49 14.79
C ASP A 340 3.25 -13.49 13.88
N GLN A 341 2.07 -13.13 13.34
CA GLN A 341 1.32 -14.00 12.44
C GLN A 341 2.04 -14.24 11.11
N LEU A 342 2.67 -13.20 10.55
CA LEU A 342 3.46 -13.34 9.32
C LEU A 342 4.65 -14.28 9.53
N PHE A 343 5.41 -14.14 10.62
CA PHE A 343 6.52 -15.05 10.93
C PHE A 343 6.04 -16.48 11.19
N LYS A 344 4.97 -16.67 11.94
CA LYS A 344 4.40 -18.01 12.19
C LYS A 344 3.94 -18.68 10.90
N PHE A 345 3.32 -17.92 10.03
CA PHE A 345 2.76 -18.45 8.80
C PHE A 345 3.83 -18.67 7.73
N PHE A 346 4.70 -17.70 7.44
CA PHE A 346 5.75 -17.85 6.43
C PHE A 346 6.83 -18.85 6.88
N GLY A 347 7.13 -18.89 8.15
CA GLY A 347 8.23 -19.67 8.75
C GLY A 347 9.49 -18.82 8.91
N ASN A 348 10.39 -19.21 9.81
CA ASN A 348 11.68 -18.56 9.92
C ASN A 348 12.61 -19.12 8.83
N SER A 349 13.06 -18.30 7.90
CA SER A 349 14.01 -18.68 6.85
C SER A 349 15.38 -19.20 7.36
N ASN A 350 15.63 -19.08 8.66
CA ASN A 350 16.87 -19.53 9.29
C ASN A 350 16.95 -21.05 9.61
N ASN A 351 15.92 -21.85 9.26
CA ASN A 351 15.95 -23.31 9.49
C ASN A 351 16.45 -24.14 8.29
N GLY A 352 17.05 -23.52 7.27
CA GLY A 352 17.50 -24.16 6.03
C GLY A 352 19.01 -24.34 5.88
N SER A 353 19.78 -24.40 6.98
CA SER A 353 21.19 -24.80 6.93
C SER A 353 21.53 -25.75 8.09
N LYS A 354 21.17 -27.00 7.92
CA LYS A 354 21.84 -28.14 8.55
C LYS A 354 22.23 -29.14 7.49
#